data_9983afc9cd42813be8b16b878b281759
#
_entry.id   9983afc9cd42813be8b16b878b281759
#
_cell.length_a   1.000
_cell.length_b   1.000
_cell.length_c   1.000
_cell.angle_alpha   90.00
_cell.angle_beta   90.00
_cell.angle_gamma   90.00
#
_symmetry.space_group_name_H-M   'P 1'
#
loop_
_entity.id
_entity.type
_entity.pdbx_description
1 polymer ?
#
loop_
_entity_poly.entity_id
_entity_poly.type
_entity_poly.pdbx_seq_one_letter_code
_entity_poly.pdbx_strand_id
1 'polypeptide(L)'
;MAERGAESGSWDYDSMVIIPYRAGRARVYQAREQPDFTVMEGASMDQVQEAEEAVRALLLERHGREDFHIGNAAARLKAQLETRDTMTRMLGLVAAVSLLVGGIGVMNVMLMTVRERTREIGIRMATGAREYDILSQFLIEAMLVTITGGMVGVILGLTVGALLVFWEVPVVFSFGVMIGAFACAVITGLIFGYMPARTAARLDPVVALSSE
;
A
#
# COMPACT_ATOMS: atom_id res chain seq x y z
N MET A 1 -29.04 -19.69 -1.39
CA MET A 1 -28.62 -18.54 -0.56
C MET A 1 -27.11 -18.48 -0.63
N ALA A 2 -26.51 -17.35 -0.92
CA ALA A 2 -25.05 -17.24 -0.91
C ALA A 2 -24.56 -17.18 0.54
N GLU A 3 -23.56 -17.98 0.89
CA GLU A 3 -22.89 -17.91 2.19
C GLU A 3 -22.34 -16.49 2.37
N ARG A 4 -22.86 -15.77 3.35
CA ARG A 4 -22.33 -14.49 3.81
C ARG A 4 -21.42 -14.79 4.97
N GLY A 5 -20.15 -15.07 4.71
CA GLY A 5 -19.17 -15.40 5.72
C GLY A 5 -19.23 -14.48 6.94
N ALA A 6 -18.81 -15.02 8.09
CA ALA A 6 -18.76 -14.31 9.37
C ALA A 6 -17.96 -13.00 9.24
N GLU A 7 -18.66 -11.89 9.11
CA GLU A 7 -18.04 -10.59 9.31
C GLU A 7 -17.70 -10.42 10.80
N SER A 8 -16.51 -10.00 11.06
CA SER A 8 -15.81 -9.81 12.33
C SER A 8 -16.64 -9.03 13.36
N GLY A 9 -17.54 -9.71 14.02
CA GLY A 9 -18.38 -9.16 15.06
C GLY A 9 -19.50 -10.11 15.44
N SER A 10 -19.21 -11.14 16.20
CA SER A 10 -20.11 -11.86 17.13
C SER A 10 -21.46 -12.42 16.63
N TRP A 11 -21.89 -12.20 15.42
CA TRP A 11 -23.17 -12.69 14.90
C TRP A 11 -22.94 -13.48 13.62
N ASP A 12 -23.15 -14.80 13.71
CA ASP A 12 -23.17 -15.70 12.57
C ASP A 12 -24.53 -15.60 11.86
N TYR A 13 -24.58 -14.89 10.75
CA TYR A 13 -25.82 -14.69 9.97
C TYR A 13 -26.31 -15.98 9.33
N ASP A 14 -25.45 -16.99 9.15
CA ASP A 14 -25.82 -18.27 8.54
C ASP A 14 -26.57 -19.18 9.52
N SER A 15 -26.44 -18.91 10.82
CA SER A 15 -27.18 -19.61 11.89
C SER A 15 -28.46 -18.90 12.32
N MET A 16 -28.77 -17.72 11.76
CA MET A 16 -29.93 -16.93 12.16
C MET A 16 -31.23 -17.42 11.52
N VAL A 17 -32.27 -17.56 12.34
CA VAL A 17 -33.63 -17.83 11.86
C VAL A 17 -34.40 -16.50 11.74
N ILE A 18 -34.72 -16.11 10.52
CA ILE A 18 -35.49 -14.89 10.25
C ILE A 18 -36.99 -15.26 10.24
N ILE A 19 -37.74 -14.68 11.17
CA ILE A 19 -39.18 -14.87 11.25
C ILE A 19 -39.91 -13.51 11.02
N PRO A 20 -41.09 -13.52 10.38
CA PRO A 20 -41.87 -12.29 10.24
C PRO A 20 -42.22 -11.70 11.62
N TYR A 21 -42.03 -10.39 11.80
CA TYR A 21 -42.23 -9.70 13.07
C TYR A 21 -43.56 -10.02 13.72
N ARG A 22 -44.70 -10.02 12.95
CA ARG A 22 -46.01 -10.35 13.46
C ARG A 22 -46.15 -11.78 13.98
N ALA A 23 -45.47 -12.72 13.32
CA ALA A 23 -45.48 -14.13 13.74
C ALA A 23 -44.58 -14.33 15.00
N GLY A 24 -43.43 -13.69 15.04
CA GLY A 24 -42.55 -13.68 16.21
C GLY A 24 -43.25 -13.10 17.43
N ARG A 25 -43.87 -11.95 17.31
CA ARG A 25 -44.60 -11.29 18.37
C ARG A 25 -45.80 -12.12 18.88
N ALA A 26 -46.54 -12.77 17.97
CA ALA A 26 -47.74 -13.51 18.36
C ALA A 26 -47.46 -14.88 18.95
N ARG A 27 -46.36 -15.59 18.56
CA ARG A 27 -46.13 -16.99 18.87
C ARG A 27 -44.85 -17.26 19.64
N VAL A 28 -43.81 -16.45 19.51
CA VAL A 28 -42.50 -16.67 20.12
C VAL A 28 -42.32 -15.80 21.36
N TYR A 29 -42.61 -14.51 21.28
CA TYR A 29 -42.31 -13.55 22.34
C TYR A 29 -43.55 -13.19 23.22
N GLN A 30 -44.67 -13.84 22.99
CA GLN A 30 -45.92 -13.65 23.79
C GLN A 30 -46.20 -12.20 24.21
N ALA A 31 -46.18 -11.29 23.23
CA ALA A 31 -47.02 -10.12 23.20
C ALA A 31 -46.57 -8.76 23.76
N ARG A 32 -45.43 -8.53 24.37
CA ARG A 32 -45.14 -7.19 24.89
C ARG A 32 -43.73 -6.63 24.65
N GLU A 33 -42.83 -7.39 24.13
CA GLU A 33 -41.47 -6.86 23.88
C GLU A 33 -41.42 -6.07 22.58
N GLN A 34 -40.93 -4.85 22.69
CA GLN A 34 -40.52 -4.04 21.56
C GLN A 34 -39.27 -4.64 20.94
N PRO A 35 -39.00 -4.43 19.63
CA PRO A 35 -37.77 -4.92 19.04
C PRO A 35 -36.57 -4.28 19.73
N ASP A 36 -35.56 -5.08 20.08
CA ASP A 36 -34.34 -4.61 20.72
C ASP A 36 -33.57 -3.62 19.84
N PHE A 37 -33.70 -3.75 18.53
CA PHE A 37 -33.11 -2.80 17.58
C PHE A 37 -33.93 -2.71 16.30
N THR A 38 -33.83 -1.56 15.64
CA THR A 38 -34.42 -1.28 14.33
C THR A 38 -33.32 -0.84 13.38
N VAL A 39 -33.25 -1.46 12.19
CA VAL A 39 -32.34 -1.07 11.14
C VAL A 39 -33.08 -0.16 10.15
N MET A 40 -32.49 0.98 9.88
CA MET A 40 -32.98 1.92 8.85
C MET A 40 -31.95 2.07 7.76
N GLU A 41 -32.38 2.11 6.52
CA GLU A 41 -31.54 2.27 5.35
C GLU A 41 -31.75 3.67 4.76
N GLY A 42 -30.67 4.41 4.53
CA GLY A 42 -30.68 5.67 3.80
C GLY A 42 -30.27 5.47 2.35
N ALA A 43 -30.84 6.24 1.43
CA ALA A 43 -30.55 6.15 0.01
C ALA A 43 -29.13 6.64 -0.36
N SER A 44 -28.49 7.45 0.48
CA SER A 44 -27.11 7.91 0.33
C SER A 44 -26.45 8.16 1.68
N MET A 45 -25.10 8.21 1.72
CA MET A 45 -24.35 8.47 2.96
C MET A 45 -24.67 9.82 3.61
N ASP A 46 -24.93 10.85 2.81
CA ASP A 46 -25.27 12.19 3.30
C ASP A 46 -26.67 12.20 3.93
N GLN A 47 -27.62 11.46 3.35
CA GLN A 47 -28.97 11.32 3.90
C GLN A 47 -29.02 10.51 5.20
N VAL A 48 -28.07 9.60 5.44
CA VAL A 48 -28.00 8.84 6.69
C VAL A 48 -27.74 9.76 7.88
N GLN A 49 -26.92 10.79 7.73
CA GLN A 49 -26.63 11.73 8.80
C GLN A 49 -27.84 12.62 9.12
N GLU A 50 -28.53 13.12 8.08
CA GLU A 50 -29.76 13.88 8.23
C GLU A 50 -30.88 13.03 8.85
N ALA A 51 -31.03 11.79 8.42
CA ALA A 51 -31.95 10.82 8.98
C ALA A 51 -31.65 10.50 10.46
N GLU A 52 -30.38 10.41 10.85
CA GLU A 52 -29.98 10.19 12.24
C GLU A 52 -30.47 11.33 13.14
N GLU A 53 -30.27 12.57 12.72
CA GLU A 53 -30.75 13.75 13.47
C GLU A 53 -32.29 13.80 13.57
N ALA A 54 -32.98 13.50 12.48
CA ALA A 54 -34.43 13.47 12.46
C ALA A 54 -34.99 12.34 13.36
N VAL A 55 -34.39 11.17 13.33
CA VAL A 55 -34.78 10.03 14.17
C VAL A 55 -34.50 10.33 15.65
N ARG A 56 -33.36 10.95 15.96
CA ARG A 56 -33.03 11.37 17.32
C ARG A 56 -34.06 12.35 17.87
N ALA A 57 -34.40 13.35 17.07
CA ALA A 57 -35.41 14.33 17.46
C ALA A 57 -36.80 13.69 17.71
N LEU A 58 -37.23 12.80 16.81
CA LEU A 58 -38.50 12.08 16.93
C LEU A 58 -38.56 11.16 18.16
N LEU A 59 -37.46 10.42 18.43
CA LEU A 59 -37.40 9.53 19.58
C LEU A 59 -37.35 10.30 20.88
N LEU A 60 -36.63 11.42 20.92
CA LEU A 60 -36.57 12.29 22.10
C LEU A 60 -37.92 12.90 22.42
N GLU A 61 -38.67 13.35 21.38
CA GLU A 61 -40.03 13.87 21.54
C GLU A 61 -41.00 12.81 22.09
N ARG A 62 -40.87 11.55 21.61
CA ARG A 62 -41.74 10.45 22.02
C ARG A 62 -41.42 9.87 23.40
N HIS A 63 -40.13 9.75 23.72
CA HIS A 63 -39.67 9.08 24.96
C HIS A 63 -39.50 10.08 26.12
N GLY A 64 -39.37 11.40 25.81
CA GLY A 64 -39.13 12.45 26.80
C GLY A 64 -37.75 12.37 27.47
N ARG A 65 -36.93 11.38 27.11
CA ARG A 65 -35.58 11.13 27.60
C ARG A 65 -34.75 10.36 26.56
N GLU A 66 -33.43 10.47 26.64
CA GLU A 66 -32.52 9.74 25.75
C GLU A 66 -32.25 8.36 26.30
N ASP A 67 -33.12 7.38 26.08
CA ASP A 67 -33.02 5.99 26.48
C ASP A 67 -32.77 5.04 25.29
N PHE A 68 -32.26 5.58 24.20
CA PHE A 68 -31.97 4.88 22.96
C PHE A 68 -30.53 5.17 22.49
N HIS A 69 -29.98 4.24 21.72
CA HIS A 69 -28.68 4.41 21.07
C HIS A 69 -28.84 4.30 19.55
N ILE A 70 -28.37 5.33 18.83
CA ILE A 70 -28.37 5.32 17.37
C ILE A 70 -26.97 4.99 16.90
N GLY A 71 -26.81 3.82 16.27
CA GLY A 71 -25.56 3.38 15.67
C GLY A 71 -25.50 3.75 14.20
N ASN A 72 -24.61 4.66 13.81
CA ASN A 72 -24.40 5.03 12.42
C ASN A 72 -23.32 4.12 11.77
N ALA A 73 -23.77 3.13 10.99
CA ALA A 73 -22.87 2.22 10.29
C ALA A 73 -22.07 2.92 9.19
N ALA A 74 -22.66 3.93 8.53
CA ALA A 74 -21.99 4.69 7.48
C ALA A 74 -20.84 5.54 8.05
N ALA A 75 -21.04 6.18 9.21
CA ALA A 75 -19.97 6.93 9.89
C ALA A 75 -18.81 6.01 10.33
N ARG A 76 -19.13 4.79 10.83
CA ARG A 76 -18.11 3.79 11.18
C ARG A 76 -17.31 3.34 9.95
N LEU A 77 -18.00 3.03 8.85
CA LEU A 77 -17.36 2.65 7.60
C LEU A 77 -16.46 3.77 7.08
N LYS A 78 -16.93 5.02 7.09
CA LYS A 78 -16.12 6.19 6.69
C LYS A 78 -14.87 6.33 7.54
N ALA A 79 -14.97 6.23 8.86
CA ALA A 79 -13.83 6.28 9.76
C ALA A 79 -12.83 5.14 9.51
N GLN A 80 -13.31 3.93 9.20
CA GLN A 80 -12.46 2.81 8.81
C GLN A 80 -11.71 3.08 7.49
N LEU A 81 -12.40 3.64 6.48
CA LEU A 81 -11.79 4.00 5.20
C LEU A 81 -10.73 5.10 5.38
N GLU A 82 -11.01 6.13 6.17
CA GLU A 82 -10.04 7.19 6.48
C GLU A 82 -8.81 6.66 7.22
N THR A 83 -9.01 5.74 8.17
CA THR A 83 -7.91 5.07 8.87
C THR A 83 -7.07 4.24 7.91
N ARG A 84 -7.71 3.49 7.01
CA ARG A 84 -7.06 2.68 5.99
C ARG A 84 -6.23 3.54 5.03
N ASP A 85 -6.78 4.66 4.59
CA ASP A 85 -6.11 5.63 3.74
C ASP A 85 -4.88 6.22 4.44
N THR A 86 -5.02 6.59 5.70
CA THR A 86 -3.91 7.11 6.50
C THR A 86 -2.80 6.09 6.66
N MET A 87 -3.14 4.84 6.96
CA MET A 87 -2.17 3.74 7.05
C MET A 87 -1.47 3.49 5.71
N THR A 88 -2.22 3.49 4.61
CA THR A 88 -1.65 3.31 3.27
C THR A 88 -0.66 4.43 2.92
N ARG A 89 -0.98 5.68 3.25
CA ARG A 89 -0.07 6.81 3.06
C ARG A 89 1.18 6.69 3.93
N MET A 90 1.04 6.31 5.20
CA MET A 90 2.19 6.09 6.08
C MET A 90 3.12 5.00 5.57
N LEU A 91 2.57 3.85 5.15
CA LEU A 91 3.35 2.76 4.56
C LEU A 91 4.03 3.21 3.27
N GLY A 92 3.35 4.01 2.45
CA GLY A 92 3.92 4.60 1.23
C GLY A 92 5.10 5.52 1.52
N LEU A 93 5.01 6.35 2.57
CA LEU A 93 6.14 7.20 3.00
C LEU A 93 7.33 6.38 3.49
N VAL A 94 7.10 5.35 4.30
CA VAL A 94 8.15 4.43 4.75
C VAL A 94 8.82 3.74 3.57
N ALA A 95 8.03 3.27 2.60
CA ALA A 95 8.55 2.67 1.36
C ALA A 95 9.39 3.66 0.55
N ALA A 96 8.94 4.92 0.42
CA ALA A 96 9.68 5.96 -0.29
C ALA A 96 11.03 6.27 0.38
N VAL A 97 11.06 6.40 1.70
CA VAL A 97 12.31 6.59 2.47
C VAL A 97 13.24 5.39 2.29
N SER A 98 12.71 4.17 2.38
CA SER A 98 13.49 2.95 2.16
C SER A 98 14.10 2.88 0.76
N LEU A 99 13.34 3.31 -0.25
CA LEU A 99 13.79 3.38 -1.63
C LEU A 99 14.91 4.42 -1.83
N LEU A 100 14.81 5.58 -1.17
CA LEU A 100 15.87 6.60 -1.17
C LEU A 100 17.16 6.07 -0.54
N VAL A 101 17.07 5.41 0.61
CA VAL A 101 18.22 4.80 1.28
C VAL A 101 18.87 3.72 0.40
N GLY A 102 18.04 2.86 -0.23
CA GLY A 102 18.52 1.87 -1.20
C GLY A 102 19.18 2.51 -2.41
N GLY A 103 18.63 3.59 -2.95
CA GLY A 103 19.22 4.36 -4.05
C GLY A 103 20.58 4.96 -3.69
N ILE A 104 20.73 5.53 -2.49
CA ILE A 104 22.03 6.00 -1.99
C ILE A 104 23.02 4.84 -1.88
N GLY A 105 22.55 3.65 -1.46
CA GLY A 105 23.36 2.44 -1.45
C GLY A 105 23.91 2.09 -2.83
N VAL A 106 23.07 2.09 -3.86
CA VAL A 106 23.48 1.89 -5.27
C VAL A 106 24.50 2.95 -5.70
N MET A 107 24.24 4.20 -5.41
CA MET A 107 25.16 5.31 -5.73
C MET A 107 26.55 5.10 -5.10
N ASN A 108 26.60 4.70 -3.83
CA ASN A 108 27.86 4.49 -3.11
C ASN A 108 28.65 3.33 -3.70
N VAL A 109 27.99 2.20 -4.01
CA VAL A 109 28.62 1.05 -4.65
C VAL A 109 29.16 1.44 -6.03
N MET A 110 28.40 2.16 -6.83
CA MET A 110 28.82 2.61 -8.15
C MET A 110 30.01 3.59 -8.07
N LEU A 111 30.01 4.54 -7.11
CA LEU A 111 31.13 5.44 -6.89
C LEU A 111 32.42 4.67 -6.52
N MET A 112 32.28 3.63 -5.69
CA MET A 112 33.41 2.76 -5.34
C MET A 112 33.94 2.00 -6.56
N THR A 113 33.04 1.42 -7.34
CA THR A 113 33.38 0.72 -8.60
C THR A 113 34.10 1.65 -9.60
N VAL A 114 33.65 2.90 -9.75
CA VAL A 114 34.31 3.90 -10.60
C VAL A 114 35.72 4.18 -10.10
N ARG A 115 35.91 4.33 -8.78
CA ARG A 115 37.25 4.56 -8.19
C ARG A 115 38.18 3.39 -8.41
N GLU A 116 37.70 2.18 -8.21
CA GLU A 116 38.50 0.94 -8.43
C GLU A 116 38.91 0.77 -9.89
N ARG A 117 38.05 1.21 -10.83
CA ARG A 117 38.29 1.07 -12.28
C ARG A 117 38.80 2.37 -12.93
N THR A 118 39.22 3.39 -12.16
CA THR A 118 39.65 4.70 -12.67
C THR A 118 40.74 4.54 -13.76
N ARG A 119 41.78 3.72 -13.54
CA ARG A 119 42.83 3.51 -14.49
C ARG A 119 42.36 2.81 -15.79
N GLU A 120 41.45 1.83 -15.67
CA GLU A 120 40.85 1.15 -16.83
C GLU A 120 40.04 2.13 -17.67
N ILE A 121 39.22 3.01 -17.04
CA ILE A 121 38.44 4.05 -17.69
C ILE A 121 39.41 5.01 -18.40
N GLY A 122 40.48 5.44 -17.75
CA GLY A 122 41.49 6.32 -18.33
C GLY A 122 42.14 5.73 -19.58
N ILE A 123 42.50 4.44 -19.60
CA ILE A 123 43.02 3.73 -20.75
C ILE A 123 42.03 3.74 -21.92
N ARG A 124 40.74 3.43 -21.64
CA ARG A 124 39.71 3.42 -22.67
C ARG A 124 39.51 4.82 -23.29
N MET A 125 39.52 5.87 -22.48
CA MET A 125 39.40 7.24 -22.97
C MET A 125 40.62 7.67 -23.75
N ALA A 126 41.81 7.29 -23.32
CA ALA A 126 43.08 7.55 -24.06
C ALA A 126 43.12 6.82 -25.42
N THR A 127 42.47 5.65 -25.54
CA THR A 127 42.37 4.90 -26.81
C THR A 127 41.16 5.35 -27.67
N GLY A 128 40.41 6.40 -27.28
CA GLY A 128 39.42 7.07 -28.12
C GLY A 128 37.97 6.73 -27.74
N ALA A 129 37.69 6.12 -26.60
CA ALA A 129 36.32 6.01 -26.13
C ALA A 129 35.71 7.38 -25.83
N ARG A 130 34.46 7.57 -26.23
CA ARG A 130 33.71 8.81 -25.99
C ARG A 130 33.14 8.81 -24.57
N GLU A 131 32.92 10.00 -24.01
CA GLU A 131 32.23 10.17 -22.72
C GLU A 131 30.90 9.39 -22.67
N TYR A 132 30.16 9.43 -23.80
CA TYR A 132 28.87 8.72 -23.93
C TYR A 132 29.00 7.18 -23.79
N ASP A 133 30.10 6.63 -24.32
CA ASP A 133 30.34 5.18 -24.28
C ASP A 133 30.57 4.72 -22.82
N ILE A 134 31.34 5.48 -22.07
CA ILE A 134 31.59 5.25 -20.64
C ILE A 134 30.28 5.47 -19.83
N LEU A 135 29.58 6.58 -20.09
CA LEU A 135 28.30 6.87 -19.42
C LEU A 135 27.29 5.73 -19.61
N SER A 136 27.09 5.31 -20.87
CA SER A 136 26.11 4.26 -21.19
C SER A 136 26.49 2.92 -20.55
N GLN A 137 27.77 2.57 -20.51
CA GLN A 137 28.25 1.35 -19.87
C GLN A 137 27.89 1.32 -18.38
N PHE A 138 28.21 2.38 -17.63
CA PHE A 138 27.90 2.43 -16.20
C PHE A 138 26.41 2.54 -15.91
N LEU A 139 25.62 3.19 -16.79
CA LEU A 139 24.17 3.19 -16.69
C LEU A 139 23.57 1.80 -16.90
N ILE A 140 24.06 1.03 -17.87
CA ILE A 140 23.62 -0.35 -18.08
C ILE A 140 23.97 -1.22 -16.87
N GLU A 141 25.16 -1.03 -16.29
CA GLU A 141 25.57 -1.74 -15.08
C GLU A 141 24.64 -1.42 -13.89
N ALA A 142 24.33 -0.14 -13.68
CA ALA A 142 23.35 0.28 -12.68
C ALA A 142 21.95 -0.30 -12.94
N MET A 143 21.48 -0.31 -14.21
CA MET A 143 20.21 -0.93 -14.59
C MET A 143 20.19 -2.43 -14.29
N LEU A 144 21.24 -3.17 -14.62
CA LEU A 144 21.29 -4.61 -14.34
C LEU A 144 21.20 -4.91 -12.84
N VAL A 145 21.91 -4.14 -12.02
CA VAL A 145 21.84 -4.27 -10.55
C VAL A 145 20.43 -3.98 -10.04
N THR A 146 19.80 -2.92 -10.52
CA THR A 146 18.46 -2.55 -10.04
C THR A 146 17.34 -3.44 -10.57
N ILE A 147 17.47 -3.96 -11.81
CA ILE A 147 16.52 -4.94 -12.36
C ILE A 147 16.61 -6.26 -11.58
N THR A 148 17.82 -6.77 -11.35
CA THR A 148 18.00 -8.01 -10.57
C THR A 148 17.52 -7.84 -9.13
N GLY A 149 17.90 -6.76 -8.47
CA GLY A 149 17.42 -6.42 -7.13
C GLY A 149 15.90 -6.24 -7.06
N GLY A 150 15.32 -5.56 -8.04
CA GLY A 150 13.87 -5.37 -8.17
C GLY A 150 13.12 -6.69 -8.35
N MET A 151 13.63 -7.59 -9.19
CA MET A 151 13.06 -8.94 -9.36
C MET A 151 13.10 -9.75 -8.06
N VAL A 152 14.24 -9.75 -7.37
CA VAL A 152 14.38 -10.40 -6.07
C VAL A 152 13.40 -9.78 -5.06
N GLY A 153 13.27 -8.46 -5.03
CA GLY A 153 12.34 -7.78 -4.15
C GLY A 153 10.86 -8.15 -4.41
N VAL A 154 10.45 -8.25 -5.68
CA VAL A 154 9.10 -8.70 -6.05
C VAL A 154 8.88 -10.16 -5.63
N ILE A 155 9.83 -11.05 -5.87
CA ILE A 155 9.73 -12.46 -5.46
C ILE A 155 9.61 -12.57 -3.94
N LEU A 156 10.44 -11.85 -3.19
CA LEU A 156 10.38 -11.83 -1.73
C LEU A 156 9.03 -11.29 -1.23
N GLY A 157 8.54 -10.20 -1.83
CA GLY A 157 7.23 -9.63 -1.49
C GLY A 157 6.08 -10.61 -1.73
N LEU A 158 6.10 -11.32 -2.85
CA LEU A 158 5.12 -12.37 -3.16
C LEU A 158 5.21 -13.55 -2.18
N THR A 159 6.42 -13.97 -1.84
CA THR A 159 6.64 -15.08 -0.91
C THR A 159 6.11 -14.73 0.49
N VAL A 160 6.43 -13.53 0.98
CA VAL A 160 5.91 -13.05 2.28
C VAL A 160 4.39 -12.91 2.23
N GLY A 161 3.83 -12.37 1.15
CA GLY A 161 2.38 -12.27 0.97
C GLY A 161 1.71 -13.65 0.98
N ALA A 162 2.28 -14.65 0.30
CA ALA A 162 1.76 -16.01 0.28
C ALA A 162 1.82 -16.67 1.68
N LEU A 163 2.88 -16.42 2.45
CA LEU A 163 2.99 -16.89 3.83
C LEU A 163 1.92 -16.27 4.74
N LEU A 164 1.60 -14.98 4.55
CA LEU A 164 0.54 -14.31 5.31
C LEU A 164 -0.84 -14.89 5.00
N VAL A 165 -1.11 -15.24 3.73
CA VAL A 165 -2.35 -15.94 3.35
C VAL A 165 -2.44 -17.31 4.03
N PHE A 166 -1.32 -18.03 4.17
CA PHE A 166 -1.30 -19.30 4.89
C PHE A 166 -1.65 -19.15 6.38
N TRP A 167 -1.41 -17.98 6.96
CA TRP A 167 -1.82 -17.62 8.34
C TRP A 167 -3.18 -16.92 8.40
N GLU A 168 -4.03 -17.13 7.39
CA GLU A 168 -5.40 -16.58 7.32
C GLU A 168 -5.48 -15.04 7.30
N VAL A 169 -4.36 -14.36 7.02
CA VAL A 169 -4.38 -12.90 6.83
C VAL A 169 -4.85 -12.59 5.40
N PRO A 170 -5.93 -11.83 5.22
CA PRO A 170 -6.45 -11.51 3.88
C PRO A 170 -5.46 -10.59 3.13
N VAL A 171 -4.79 -11.13 2.12
CA VAL A 171 -3.88 -10.38 1.24
C VAL A 171 -4.45 -10.33 -0.16
N VAL A 172 -4.53 -9.13 -0.73
CA VAL A 172 -4.95 -8.93 -2.12
C VAL A 172 -3.73 -8.67 -2.99
N PHE A 173 -3.44 -9.59 -3.90
CA PHE A 173 -2.36 -9.42 -4.87
C PHE A 173 -2.84 -8.56 -6.04
N SER A 174 -2.21 -7.40 -6.24
CA SER A 174 -2.48 -6.52 -7.37
C SER A 174 -1.30 -6.47 -8.32
N PHE A 175 -1.51 -6.93 -9.55
CA PHE A 175 -0.48 -6.93 -10.59
C PHE A 175 -0.01 -5.50 -10.93
N GLY A 176 -0.92 -4.53 -10.91
CA GLY A 176 -0.58 -3.11 -11.14
C GLY A 176 0.37 -2.56 -10.08
N VAL A 177 0.16 -2.90 -8.82
CA VAL A 177 1.05 -2.48 -7.72
C VAL A 177 2.44 -3.11 -7.86
N MET A 178 2.52 -4.38 -8.28
CA MET A 178 3.79 -5.08 -8.50
C MET A 178 4.61 -4.42 -9.63
N ILE A 179 3.98 -4.12 -10.76
CA ILE A 179 4.62 -3.41 -11.86
C ILE A 179 5.06 -2.01 -11.42
N GLY A 180 4.20 -1.29 -10.69
CA GLY A 180 4.50 0.02 -10.16
C GLY A 180 5.72 0.01 -9.22
N ALA A 181 5.78 -0.93 -8.30
CA ALA A 181 6.90 -1.09 -7.37
C ALA A 181 8.20 -1.41 -8.11
N PHE A 182 8.16 -2.33 -9.08
CA PHE A 182 9.32 -2.67 -9.91
C PHE A 182 9.80 -1.46 -10.74
N ALA A 183 8.88 -0.73 -11.38
CA ALA A 183 9.20 0.47 -12.13
C ALA A 183 9.83 1.56 -11.25
N CYS A 184 9.28 1.80 -10.05
CA CYS A 184 9.88 2.72 -9.08
C CYS A 184 11.30 2.32 -8.70
N ALA A 185 11.57 1.02 -8.47
CA ALA A 185 12.91 0.53 -8.15
C ALA A 185 13.91 0.81 -9.29
N VAL A 186 13.52 0.53 -10.54
CA VAL A 186 14.36 0.75 -11.72
C VAL A 186 14.61 2.26 -11.94
N ILE A 187 13.58 3.08 -11.83
CA ILE A 187 13.70 4.55 -11.98
C ILE A 187 14.65 5.11 -10.91
N THR A 188 14.50 4.67 -9.65
CA THR A 188 15.38 5.11 -8.57
C THR A 188 16.81 4.69 -8.83
N GLY A 189 17.05 3.47 -9.27
CA GLY A 189 18.39 2.98 -9.62
C GLY A 189 19.03 3.78 -10.75
N LEU A 190 18.27 4.16 -11.76
CA LEU A 190 18.75 5.04 -12.84
C LEU A 190 19.11 6.44 -12.33
N ILE A 191 18.25 7.04 -11.49
CA ILE A 191 18.51 8.38 -10.93
C ILE A 191 19.80 8.39 -10.11
N PHE A 192 19.94 7.45 -9.19
CA PHE A 192 21.10 7.36 -8.30
C PHE A 192 22.35 6.80 -8.99
N GLY A 193 22.19 5.98 -10.03
CA GLY A 193 23.30 5.48 -10.87
C GLY A 193 23.82 6.51 -11.86
N TYR A 194 23.00 7.50 -12.25
CA TYR A 194 23.41 8.50 -13.23
C TYR A 194 24.58 9.37 -12.74
N MET A 195 24.58 9.78 -11.48
CA MET A 195 25.61 10.67 -10.93
C MET A 195 27.01 10.00 -10.93
N PRO A 196 27.20 8.76 -10.43
CA PRO A 196 28.46 8.04 -10.57
C PRO A 196 28.89 7.80 -12.01
N ALA A 197 27.94 7.39 -12.86
CA ALA A 197 28.20 7.15 -14.28
C ALA A 197 28.72 8.40 -15.00
N ARG A 198 28.12 9.56 -14.71
CA ARG A 198 28.57 10.85 -15.23
C ARG A 198 29.93 11.24 -14.70
N THR A 199 30.23 10.93 -13.43
CA THR A 199 31.55 11.19 -12.85
C THR A 199 32.61 10.36 -13.55
N ALA A 200 32.35 9.07 -13.82
CA ALA A 200 33.23 8.20 -14.59
C ALA A 200 33.48 8.72 -16.02
N ALA A 201 32.42 9.17 -16.69
CA ALA A 201 32.50 9.66 -18.07
C ALA A 201 33.29 10.97 -18.22
N ARG A 202 33.47 11.75 -17.15
CA ARG A 202 34.20 13.03 -17.14
C ARG A 202 35.57 12.96 -16.47
N LEU A 203 36.10 11.79 -16.27
CA LEU A 203 37.46 11.62 -15.76
C LEU A 203 38.48 12.16 -16.78
N ASP A 204 39.47 12.90 -16.30
CA ASP A 204 40.60 13.29 -17.15
C ASP A 204 41.52 12.05 -17.33
N PRO A 205 41.76 11.63 -18.61
CA PRO A 205 42.59 10.46 -18.89
C PRO A 205 44.00 10.58 -18.31
N VAL A 206 44.56 11.82 -18.27
CA VAL A 206 45.91 12.05 -17.75
C VAL A 206 45.98 11.82 -16.23
N VAL A 207 44.99 12.35 -15.53
CA VAL A 207 44.85 12.17 -14.06
C VAL A 207 44.51 10.73 -13.71
N ALA A 208 43.66 10.08 -14.50
CA ALA A 208 43.25 8.71 -14.29
C ALA A 208 44.43 7.72 -14.47
N LEU A 209 45.38 8.02 -15.37
CA LEU A 209 46.56 7.18 -15.60
C LEU A 209 47.69 7.42 -14.58
N SER A 210 47.71 8.59 -13.93
CA SER A 210 48.73 8.94 -12.91
C SER A 210 48.31 8.56 -11.47
N SER A 211 47.08 8.11 -11.28
CA SER A 211 46.61 7.64 -9.97
C SER A 211 47.15 6.24 -9.68
N GLU A 212 48.06 6.11 -8.70
CA GLU A 212 48.48 4.85 -8.11
C GLU A 212 47.43 4.30 -7.15
#